data_a1ac29041caf041e41d69dc4d035fdd5
#
_entry.id   a1ac29041caf041e41d69dc4d035fdd5
#
_cell.length_a   1.000
_cell.length_b   1.000
_cell.length_c   1.000
_cell.angle_alpha   90.00
_cell.angle_beta   90.00
_cell.angle_gamma   90.00
#
_symmetry.space_group_name_H-M   'P 1'
#
loop_
_entity.id
_entity.type
_entity.pdbx_description
1 polymer ?
#
loop_
_entity_poly.entity_id
_entity_poly.type
_entity_poly.pdbx_seq_one_letter_code
_entity_poly.pdbx_strand_id
1 'polypeptide(L)'
;MHLNKKTLASNFIDYVKFFGKSGAGGAGSVHFRREKHVPLGGPDGGDGGCGGHIILKGNSQQWTLLHLKYRKHIRADGGGNGGAQNSFGANGSDIILEVPVGTIARDAETGEKLLEILADAKQKFCLMEEEGDKETHIIKPRPTRHQRMRSREKRPLKWP
;
A
#
# COMPACT_ATOMS: atom_id res chain seq x y z
N MET A 1 -14.86 0.66 47.97
CA MET A 1 -14.74 1.58 46.80
C MET A 1 -13.82 0.95 45.79
N HIS A 2 -14.38 0.32 44.75
CA HIS A 2 -13.59 -0.19 43.62
C HIS A 2 -13.33 0.96 42.64
N LEU A 3 -12.11 1.45 42.65
CA LEU A 3 -11.62 2.37 41.62
C LEU A 3 -11.50 1.61 40.30
N ASN A 4 -12.46 1.83 39.41
CA ASN A 4 -12.42 1.40 38.03
C ASN A 4 -11.21 2.05 37.37
N LYS A 5 -10.12 1.29 37.22
CA LYS A 5 -8.98 1.66 36.38
C LYS A 5 -9.47 1.71 34.94
N LYS A 6 -9.98 2.88 34.51
CA LYS A 6 -10.14 3.18 33.10
C LYS A 6 -8.73 3.07 32.49
N THR A 7 -8.45 1.94 31.85
CA THR A 7 -7.30 1.79 30.98
C THR A 7 -7.38 2.89 29.94
N LEU A 8 -6.56 3.92 30.08
CA LEU A 8 -6.35 4.92 29.04
C LEU A 8 -5.91 4.13 27.80
N ALA A 9 -6.82 3.95 26.86
CA ALA A 9 -6.51 3.33 25.59
C ALA A 9 -5.41 4.17 24.94
N SER A 10 -4.21 3.63 24.92
CA SER A 10 -3.09 4.28 24.26
C SER A 10 -3.46 4.43 22.76
N ASN A 11 -3.58 5.67 22.31
CA ASN A 11 -3.81 5.98 20.90
C ASN A 11 -2.56 5.77 20.04
N PHE A 12 -1.49 5.25 20.67
CA PHE A 12 -0.24 4.97 20.01
C PHE A 12 -0.21 3.51 19.56
N ILE A 13 -0.15 3.29 18.26
CA ILE A 13 -0.15 1.99 17.61
C ILE A 13 1.08 1.86 16.75
N ASP A 14 1.94 0.88 17.09
CA ASP A 14 3.19 0.55 16.39
C ASP A 14 3.05 -0.64 15.46
N TYR A 15 1.99 -1.41 15.58
CA TYR A 15 1.78 -2.64 14.85
C TYR A 15 0.38 -2.72 14.32
N VAL A 16 0.25 -2.96 13.02
CA VAL A 16 -1.03 -3.14 12.33
C VAL A 16 -0.92 -4.27 11.34
N LYS A 17 -1.96 -5.09 11.29
CA LYS A 17 -2.18 -6.09 10.24
C LYS A 17 -3.24 -5.58 9.29
N PHE A 18 -2.99 -5.69 7.98
CA PHE A 18 -3.97 -5.43 6.96
C PHE A 18 -3.84 -6.40 5.79
N PHE A 19 -4.92 -6.61 5.09
CA PHE A 19 -4.97 -7.36 3.84
C PHE A 19 -4.84 -6.37 2.68
N GLY A 20 -3.76 -6.51 1.93
CA GLY A 20 -3.51 -5.69 0.75
C GLY A 20 -3.75 -6.48 -0.52
N LYS A 21 -4.51 -5.92 -1.46
CA LYS A 21 -4.68 -6.48 -2.79
C LYS A 21 -4.48 -5.39 -3.84
N SER A 22 -3.55 -5.61 -4.76
CA SER A 22 -3.40 -4.75 -5.95
C SER A 22 -4.55 -4.96 -6.92
N GLY A 23 -4.78 -4.00 -7.81
CA GLY A 23 -5.77 -4.14 -8.84
C GLY A 23 -5.33 -5.12 -9.93
N ALA A 24 -6.26 -5.93 -10.42
CA ALA A 24 -6.02 -6.78 -11.58
C ALA A 24 -5.87 -5.93 -12.85
N GLY A 25 -5.05 -6.35 -13.79
CA GLY A 25 -5.03 -5.79 -15.12
C GLY A 25 -6.32 -6.10 -15.88
N GLY A 26 -6.75 -5.19 -16.75
CA GLY A 26 -7.88 -5.42 -17.64
C GLY A 26 -7.52 -6.39 -18.76
N ALA A 27 -8.51 -7.13 -19.25
CA ALA A 27 -8.35 -7.99 -20.41
C ALA A 27 -8.25 -7.14 -21.68
N GLY A 28 -7.37 -7.54 -22.61
CA GLY A 28 -7.40 -7.01 -23.98
C GLY A 28 -8.63 -7.49 -24.73
N SER A 29 -8.99 -6.78 -25.78
CA SER A 29 -10.12 -7.12 -26.64
C SER A 29 -9.65 -7.89 -27.88
N VAL A 30 -10.27 -9.05 -28.14
CA VAL A 30 -10.09 -9.79 -29.37
C VAL A 30 -11.21 -9.38 -30.34
N HIS A 31 -10.95 -8.35 -31.14
CA HIS A 31 -11.91 -7.80 -32.08
C HIS A 31 -11.29 -7.70 -33.47
N PHE A 32 -12.09 -8.01 -34.50
CA PHE A 32 -11.73 -7.86 -35.93
C PHE A 32 -12.62 -6.80 -36.55
N ARG A 33 -12.03 -5.88 -37.29
CA ARG A 33 -12.73 -4.83 -38.01
C ARG A 33 -13.63 -5.41 -39.06
N ARG A 34 -14.90 -5.08 -39.04
CA ARG A 34 -15.89 -5.46 -40.03
C ARG A 34 -16.66 -4.23 -40.50
N GLU A 35 -16.43 -3.81 -41.70
CA GLU A 35 -17.12 -2.66 -42.30
C GLU A 35 -17.80 -3.07 -43.61
N LYS A 36 -18.76 -2.25 -44.08
CA LYS A 36 -19.59 -2.54 -45.24
C LYS A 36 -18.81 -2.88 -46.53
N HIS A 37 -17.63 -2.30 -46.68
CA HIS A 37 -16.77 -2.50 -47.86
C HIS A 37 -15.43 -3.18 -47.53
N VAL A 38 -15.24 -3.65 -46.31
CA VAL A 38 -14.01 -4.32 -45.85
C VAL A 38 -14.40 -5.59 -45.08
N PRO A 39 -14.83 -6.67 -45.78
CA PRO A 39 -15.34 -7.88 -45.11
C PRO A 39 -14.25 -8.68 -44.36
N LEU A 40 -12.97 -8.51 -44.73
CA LEU A 40 -11.81 -9.15 -44.13
C LEU A 40 -10.90 -8.09 -43.50
N GLY A 41 -11.42 -7.34 -42.52
CA GLY A 41 -10.63 -6.37 -41.75
C GLY A 41 -9.62 -7.08 -40.81
N GLY A 42 -8.48 -6.43 -40.54
CA GLY A 42 -7.49 -6.90 -39.58
C GLY A 42 -7.97 -6.81 -38.14
N PRO A 43 -7.16 -7.27 -37.17
CA PRO A 43 -7.45 -7.11 -35.76
C PRO A 43 -7.47 -5.61 -35.41
N ASP A 44 -8.45 -5.19 -34.62
CA ASP A 44 -8.63 -3.82 -34.13
C ASP A 44 -9.01 -3.77 -32.65
N GLY A 45 -8.70 -4.84 -31.91
CA GLY A 45 -8.87 -4.88 -30.46
C GLY A 45 -7.81 -4.02 -29.73
N GLY A 46 -8.24 -3.30 -28.71
CA GLY A 46 -7.35 -2.52 -27.82
C GLY A 46 -6.86 -3.34 -26.63
N ASP A 47 -5.76 -2.90 -26.03
CA ASP A 47 -5.18 -3.52 -24.83
C ASP A 47 -5.98 -3.17 -23.57
N GLY A 48 -5.95 -4.05 -22.57
CA GLY A 48 -6.48 -3.78 -21.25
C GLY A 48 -5.62 -2.78 -20.48
N GLY A 49 -6.25 -2.02 -19.57
CA GLY A 49 -5.55 -1.11 -18.67
C GLY A 49 -4.77 -1.85 -17.57
N CYS A 50 -3.74 -1.22 -17.03
CA CYS A 50 -3.01 -1.75 -15.88
C CYS A 50 -3.85 -1.62 -14.60
N GLY A 51 -3.73 -2.58 -13.68
CA GLY A 51 -4.29 -2.47 -12.34
C GLY A 51 -3.55 -1.45 -11.48
N GLY A 52 -4.25 -0.85 -10.52
CA GLY A 52 -3.67 0.07 -9.54
C GLY A 52 -2.78 -0.65 -8.53
N HIS A 53 -1.87 0.09 -7.94
CA HIS A 53 -0.91 -0.42 -6.95
C HIS A 53 -1.18 0.15 -5.56
N ILE A 54 -0.66 -0.56 -4.52
CA ILE A 54 -0.59 -0.04 -3.17
C ILE A 54 0.80 0.59 -2.99
N ILE A 55 0.85 1.87 -2.66
CA ILE A 55 2.08 2.65 -2.48
C ILE A 55 2.19 3.04 -1.02
N LEU A 56 3.27 2.62 -0.35
CA LEU A 56 3.61 3.10 0.98
C LEU A 56 4.46 4.37 0.84
N LYS A 57 3.98 5.46 1.44
CA LYS A 57 4.67 6.74 1.46
C LYS A 57 5.12 7.06 2.88
N GLY A 58 6.43 7.23 3.09
CA GLY A 58 6.96 7.74 4.34
C GLY A 58 6.47 9.15 4.60
N ASN A 59 6.06 9.42 5.84
CA ASN A 59 5.69 10.75 6.30
C ASN A 59 6.28 11.00 7.69
N SER A 60 7.24 11.93 7.79
CA SER A 60 7.92 12.29 9.03
C SER A 60 6.99 12.97 10.05
N GLN A 61 5.86 13.51 9.61
CA GLN A 61 4.85 14.13 10.46
C GLN A 61 3.98 13.09 11.18
N GLN A 62 3.99 11.85 10.71
CA GLN A 62 3.25 10.76 11.34
C GLN A 62 4.14 9.98 12.30
N TRP A 63 3.62 9.65 13.47
CA TRP A 63 4.29 8.92 14.55
C TRP A 63 3.55 7.65 14.98
N THR A 64 2.36 7.40 14.43
CA THR A 64 1.53 6.23 14.77
C THR A 64 0.85 5.66 13.55
N LEU A 65 0.54 4.37 13.60
CA LEU A 65 -0.21 3.65 12.55
C LEU A 65 -1.73 3.61 12.84
N LEU A 66 -2.23 4.51 13.73
CA LEU A 66 -3.63 4.50 14.19
C LEU A 66 -4.64 4.52 13.03
N HIS A 67 -4.36 5.31 11.98
CA HIS A 67 -5.27 5.44 10.83
C HIS A 67 -5.41 4.13 10.03
N LEU A 68 -4.39 3.25 10.05
CA LEU A 68 -4.44 1.94 9.39
C LEU A 68 -5.15 0.88 10.23
N LYS A 69 -5.28 1.06 11.56
CA LYS A 69 -5.96 0.11 12.46
C LYS A 69 -7.38 -0.22 12.00
N TYR A 70 -8.07 0.78 11.48
CA TYR A 70 -9.47 0.66 11.08
C TYR A 70 -9.65 0.28 9.60
N ARG A 71 -8.57 0.30 8.81
CA ARG A 71 -8.58 -0.05 7.38
C ARG A 71 -7.90 -1.40 7.17
N LYS A 72 -8.59 -2.46 7.56
CA LYS A 72 -8.04 -3.83 7.49
C LYS A 72 -7.91 -4.36 6.06
N HIS A 73 -8.79 -3.95 5.17
CA HIS A 73 -8.79 -4.36 3.77
C HIS A 73 -8.48 -3.17 2.88
N ILE A 74 -7.39 -3.27 2.15
CA ILE A 74 -6.90 -2.23 1.25
C ILE A 74 -6.80 -2.86 -0.12
N ARG A 75 -7.68 -2.42 -1.04
CA ARG A 75 -7.76 -2.97 -2.38
C ARG A 75 -7.65 -1.84 -3.39
N ALA A 76 -6.65 -1.91 -4.28
CA ALA A 76 -6.50 -0.96 -5.37
C ALA A 76 -7.46 -1.30 -6.52
N ASP A 77 -7.77 -0.31 -7.34
CA ASP A 77 -8.72 -0.47 -8.44
C ASP A 77 -8.13 -1.32 -9.57
N GLY A 78 -8.97 -2.14 -10.19
CA GLY A 78 -8.59 -2.90 -11.38
C GLY A 78 -8.48 -2.02 -12.61
N GLY A 79 -7.73 -2.47 -13.61
CA GLY A 79 -7.70 -1.88 -14.96
C GLY A 79 -8.98 -2.20 -15.73
N GLY A 80 -9.39 -1.28 -16.59
CA GLY A 80 -10.51 -1.47 -17.51
C GLY A 80 -10.14 -2.41 -18.65
N ASN A 81 -11.13 -3.10 -19.20
CA ASN A 81 -10.93 -3.96 -20.37
C ASN A 81 -10.74 -3.11 -21.64
N GLY A 82 -9.95 -3.61 -22.57
CA GLY A 82 -9.85 -3.07 -23.91
C GLY A 82 -11.15 -3.23 -24.71
N GLY A 83 -11.37 -2.34 -25.67
CA GLY A 83 -12.53 -2.32 -26.54
C GLY A 83 -12.18 -2.53 -28.01
N ALA A 84 -13.18 -2.47 -28.88
CA ALA A 84 -13.00 -2.43 -30.33
C ALA A 84 -12.41 -1.08 -30.78
N GLN A 85 -11.96 -1.00 -32.05
CA GLN A 85 -11.40 0.20 -32.67
C GLN A 85 -10.14 0.72 -31.94
N ASN A 86 -9.25 -0.19 -31.51
CA ASN A 86 -8.04 0.10 -30.76
C ASN A 86 -8.27 0.92 -29.47
N SER A 87 -9.44 0.72 -28.83
CA SER A 87 -9.77 1.41 -27.58
C SER A 87 -9.09 0.73 -26.40
N PHE A 88 -8.12 1.42 -25.81
CA PHE A 88 -7.40 0.93 -24.61
C PHE A 88 -8.26 1.03 -23.35
N GLY A 89 -8.13 0.04 -22.47
CA GLY A 89 -8.75 0.07 -21.15
C GLY A 89 -8.14 1.16 -20.24
N ALA A 90 -8.95 1.75 -19.39
CA ALA A 90 -8.46 2.72 -18.38
C ALA A 90 -7.58 2.03 -17.35
N ASN A 91 -6.51 2.70 -16.88
CA ASN A 91 -5.69 2.21 -15.80
C ASN A 91 -6.42 2.36 -14.46
N GLY A 92 -6.24 1.39 -13.56
CA GLY A 92 -6.73 1.45 -12.19
C GLY A 92 -6.00 2.50 -11.35
N SER A 93 -6.69 3.05 -10.36
CA SER A 93 -6.14 4.07 -9.45
C SER A 93 -5.22 3.44 -8.40
N ASP A 94 -4.06 4.07 -8.17
CA ASP A 94 -3.15 3.69 -7.08
C ASP A 94 -3.68 4.16 -5.73
N ILE A 95 -3.48 3.34 -4.68
CA ILE A 95 -3.76 3.72 -3.30
C ILE A 95 -2.47 4.10 -2.59
N ILE A 96 -2.40 5.34 -2.09
CA ILE A 96 -1.27 5.82 -1.31
C ILE A 96 -1.60 5.69 0.19
N LEU A 97 -0.76 4.96 0.92
CA LEU A 97 -0.84 4.80 2.37
C LEU A 97 0.33 5.57 3.00
N GLU A 98 0.01 6.58 3.77
CA GLU A 98 1.02 7.31 4.52
C GLU A 98 1.38 6.58 5.81
N VAL A 99 2.66 6.33 6.04
CA VAL A 99 3.16 5.62 7.20
C VAL A 99 4.36 6.35 7.82
N PRO A 100 4.58 6.24 9.12
CA PRO A 100 5.74 6.83 9.78
C PRO A 100 7.06 6.34 9.17
N VAL A 101 8.06 7.21 9.14
CA VAL A 101 9.42 6.85 8.76
C VAL A 101 9.97 5.80 9.74
N GLY A 102 10.73 4.83 9.23
CA GLY A 102 11.23 3.69 10.01
C GLY A 102 10.21 2.54 10.11
N THR A 103 9.16 2.54 9.29
CA THR A 103 8.19 1.46 9.23
C THR A 103 8.71 0.31 8.39
N ILE A 104 8.53 -0.92 8.88
CA ILE A 104 8.89 -2.15 8.19
C ILE A 104 7.60 -2.90 7.85
N ALA A 105 7.41 -3.21 6.58
CA ALA A 105 6.37 -4.11 6.11
C ALA A 105 6.92 -5.54 6.02
N ARG A 106 6.20 -6.50 6.57
CA ARG A 106 6.53 -7.92 6.53
C ARG A 106 5.33 -8.70 6.02
N ASP A 107 5.62 -9.79 5.35
CA ASP A 107 4.60 -10.79 5.04
C ASP A 107 4.12 -11.45 6.34
N ALA A 108 2.82 -11.69 6.44
CA ALA A 108 2.21 -12.31 7.62
C ALA A 108 2.51 -13.79 7.73
N GLU A 109 2.62 -14.48 6.60
CA GLU A 109 2.79 -15.92 6.53
C GLU A 109 4.26 -16.33 6.63
N THR A 110 5.12 -15.71 5.83
CA THR A 110 6.54 -16.03 5.77
C THR A 110 7.37 -15.27 6.81
N GLY A 111 6.86 -14.13 7.29
CA GLY A 111 7.59 -13.21 8.17
C GLY A 111 8.72 -12.46 7.47
N GLU A 112 8.88 -12.62 6.17
CA GLU A 112 9.91 -11.96 5.39
C GLU A 112 9.71 -10.45 5.36
N LYS A 113 10.83 -9.72 5.35
CA LYS A 113 10.82 -8.28 5.21
C LYS A 113 10.58 -7.93 3.74
N LEU A 114 9.42 -7.36 3.45
CA LEU A 114 9.05 -6.94 2.12
C LEU A 114 9.61 -5.54 1.79
N LEU A 115 9.51 -4.63 2.76
CA LEU A 115 9.85 -3.24 2.55
C LEU A 115 10.25 -2.55 3.86
N GLU A 116 11.19 -1.58 3.78
CA GLU A 116 11.55 -0.68 4.88
C GLU A 116 11.57 0.76 4.40
N ILE A 117 10.83 1.63 5.09
CA ILE A 117 10.71 3.04 4.73
C ILE A 117 11.64 3.85 5.63
N LEU A 118 12.79 4.25 5.08
CA LEU A 118 13.83 4.97 5.81
C LEU A 118 13.70 6.49 5.72
N ALA A 119 13.02 7.01 4.71
CA ALA A 119 12.89 8.45 4.45
C ALA A 119 11.48 8.80 3.94
N ASP A 120 11.19 10.10 3.80
CA ASP A 120 9.97 10.64 3.20
C ASP A 120 9.92 10.34 1.69
N ALA A 121 9.99 9.07 1.32
CA ALA A 121 9.97 8.61 -0.06
C ALA A 121 8.71 7.77 -0.34
N LYS A 122 8.24 7.88 -1.57
CA LYS A 122 7.21 6.97 -2.08
C LYS A 122 7.89 5.67 -2.48
N GLN A 123 7.54 4.58 -1.82
CA GLN A 123 7.97 3.25 -2.23
C GLN A 123 6.78 2.48 -2.75
N LYS A 124 6.87 2.06 -4.01
CA LYS A 124 5.83 1.29 -4.68
C LYS A 124 5.89 -0.15 -4.18
N PHE A 125 4.84 -0.57 -3.53
CA PHE A 125 4.66 -1.94 -3.09
C PHE A 125 3.75 -2.65 -4.09
N CYS A 126 4.35 -3.41 -4.99
CA CYS A 126 3.61 -4.28 -5.89
C CYS A 126 3.37 -5.61 -5.16
N LEU A 127 2.16 -5.80 -4.65
CA LEU A 127 1.68 -7.15 -4.37
C LEU A 127 1.36 -7.77 -5.72
N MET A 128 2.23 -8.63 -6.22
CA MET A 128 1.89 -9.44 -7.39
C MET A 128 0.69 -10.32 -7.05
N GLU A 129 -0.25 -10.42 -7.97
CA GLU A 129 -1.37 -11.35 -7.88
C GLU A 129 -0.82 -12.80 -7.94
N GLU A 130 -0.57 -13.37 -6.79
CA GLU A 130 -0.77 -14.80 -6.61
C GLU A 130 -2.15 -14.94 -5.97
N GLU A 131 -2.93 -15.89 -6.46
CA GLU A 131 -4.32 -16.13 -6.06
C GLU A 131 -4.48 -16.12 -4.54
N GLY A 132 -5.08 -15.04 -4.01
CA GLY A 132 -5.42 -14.89 -2.59
C GLY A 132 -5.15 -13.48 -2.04
N ASP A 133 -5.93 -13.11 -1.04
CA ASP A 133 -5.68 -11.90 -0.26
C ASP A 133 -4.44 -12.16 0.64
N LYS A 134 -3.30 -11.50 0.37
CA LYS A 134 -2.12 -11.62 1.23
C LYS A 134 -2.25 -10.73 2.46
N GLU A 135 -2.06 -11.35 3.62
CA GLU A 135 -2.01 -10.62 4.88
C GLU A 135 -0.63 -9.94 5.02
N THR A 136 -0.60 -8.64 5.21
CA THR A 136 0.64 -7.87 5.37
C THR A 136 0.73 -7.28 6.76
N HIS A 137 1.85 -7.53 7.44
CA HIS A 137 2.13 -6.96 8.76
C HIS A 137 2.99 -5.71 8.61
N ILE A 138 2.54 -4.60 9.17
CA ILE A 138 3.35 -3.39 9.28
C ILE A 138 3.78 -3.21 10.74
N ILE A 139 5.09 -3.18 10.97
CA ILE A 139 5.70 -3.00 12.28
C ILE A 139 6.61 -1.79 12.25
N LYS A 140 6.37 -0.83 13.16
CA LYS A 140 7.35 0.22 13.44
C LYS A 140 8.40 -0.34 14.41
N PRO A 141 9.69 -0.37 14.06
CA PRO A 141 10.70 -0.85 14.98
C PRO A 141 10.76 0.05 16.22
N ARG A 142 10.77 -0.57 17.39
CA ARG A 142 11.02 0.18 18.62
C ARG A 142 12.43 0.77 18.57
N PRO A 143 12.65 2.02 18.98
CA PRO A 143 13.98 2.61 19.02
C PRO A 143 14.89 1.74 19.88
N THR A 144 16.02 1.31 19.30
CA THR A 144 17.01 0.52 20.03
C THR A 144 17.61 1.35 21.18
N ARG A 145 18.16 0.66 22.20
CA ARG A 145 18.74 1.30 23.38
C ARG A 145 19.76 2.41 23.02
N HIS A 146 20.50 2.24 21.93
CA HIS A 146 21.44 3.24 21.39
C HIS A 146 20.77 4.52 20.88
N GLN A 147 19.61 4.43 20.26
CA GLN A 147 18.87 5.61 19.79
C GLN A 147 18.25 6.39 20.95
N ARG A 148 17.83 5.68 22.02
CA ARG A 148 17.36 6.34 23.27
C ARG A 148 18.46 7.13 23.97
N MET A 149 19.72 6.70 23.91
CA MET A 149 20.84 7.45 24.49
C MET A 149 21.16 8.71 23.69
N ARG A 150 21.20 8.66 22.35
CA ARG A 150 21.39 9.84 21.49
C ARG A 150 20.31 10.90 21.65
N SER A 151 19.08 10.50 21.92
CA SER A 151 17.95 11.44 22.17
C SER A 151 18.07 12.11 23.55
N ARG A 152 18.75 11.48 24.52
CA ARG A 152 19.01 12.08 25.85
C ARG A 152 20.17 13.08 25.81
N GLU A 153 21.18 12.84 24.97
CA GLU A 153 22.35 13.73 24.83
C GLU A 153 22.01 15.07 24.14
N LYS A 154 20.92 15.15 23.41
CA LYS A 154 20.47 16.37 22.71
C LYS A 154 19.63 17.33 23.58
N ARG A 155 19.46 17.06 24.88
CA ARG A 155 18.81 18.05 25.76
C ARG A 155 19.82 19.10 26.14
N PRO A 156 19.58 20.39 25.85
CA PRO A 156 20.48 21.45 26.32
C PRO A 156 20.51 21.44 27.83
N LEU A 157 21.73 21.40 28.41
CA LEU A 157 21.95 21.63 29.81
C LEU A 157 21.41 23.03 30.15
N LYS A 158 20.32 23.11 30.92
CA LYS A 158 19.92 24.36 31.54
C LYS A 158 20.95 24.62 32.64
N TRP A 159 21.76 25.62 32.45
CA TRP A 159 22.57 26.21 33.49
C TRP A 159 21.67 26.94 34.49
N PRO A 160 21.97 26.89 35.79
CA PRO A 160 21.25 27.65 36.82
C PRO A 160 21.42 29.16 36.66
#